data_cfce789509aaa2184d6add8e2e3be81c
#
_entry.id   cfce789509aaa2184d6add8e2e3be81c
#
_cell.length_a   1.000
_cell.length_b   1.000
_cell.length_c   1.000
_cell.angle_alpha   90.00
_cell.angle_beta   90.00
_cell.angle_gamma   90.00
#
_symmetry.space_group_name_H-M   'P 1'
#
loop_
_entity.id
_entity.type
_entity.pdbx_description
1 polymer ?
#
loop_
_entity_poly.entity_id
_entity_poly.type
_entity_poly.pdbx_seq_one_letter_code
_entity_poly.pdbx_strand_id
1 'polypeptide(L)'
;MPGGKIGRWIALSLLLLAQAPAWAAPEESDCGILRVGLREYPRLYQRDAKGEYQGLDRDFFETLAQRSGCRWEIHVESQPRLWQGLRGGQLDLASWVIPNEERARHVNLIPLLAVRPLAVTWRDGPALTEAEFLADGKLTAVRIRQSLYGPGYDALFEQLRGQGRLSEMADFDAALRVFTARRMGLIVAYPWSFLGQSESWMAQVRFSDWHPDASTVQSGLAISRSSVSAHQAKLLEDAVRAMQKDGTLARLVGRHLPLEMVKLTPAASN
;
A
#
# COMPACT_ATOMS: atom_id res chain seq x y z
N MET A 1 66.96 41.95 -67.79
CA MET A 1 66.39 40.59 -67.76
C MET A 1 66.76 39.93 -66.45
N PRO A 2 65.90 39.77 -65.51
CA PRO A 2 65.68 38.48 -64.99
C PRO A 2 64.21 38.29 -64.53
N GLY A 3 63.74 37.06 -64.63
CA GLY A 3 62.41 36.59 -64.28
C GLY A 3 62.18 36.37 -62.79
N GLY A 4 61.05 36.87 -62.31
CA GLY A 4 60.57 36.62 -60.96
C GLY A 4 59.73 35.37 -60.92
N LYS A 5 60.04 34.48 -59.97
CA LYS A 5 59.28 33.28 -59.65
C LYS A 5 58.17 33.65 -58.61
N ILE A 6 56.94 33.47 -59.02
CA ILE A 6 55.78 33.61 -58.11
C ILE A 6 55.60 32.31 -57.36
N GLY A 7 55.87 32.32 -56.06
CA GLY A 7 55.57 31.20 -55.12
C GLY A 7 54.09 31.15 -54.78
N ARG A 8 53.44 30.02 -55.12
CA ARG A 8 52.04 29.74 -54.63
C ARG A 8 52.05 29.22 -53.20
N TRP A 9 51.56 30.02 -52.32
CA TRP A 9 51.28 29.57 -50.97
C TRP A 9 49.89 28.85 -50.92
N ILE A 10 49.90 27.53 -50.71
CA ILE A 10 48.70 26.75 -50.48
C ILE A 10 48.41 26.89 -49.03
N ALA A 11 47.37 27.65 -48.68
CA ALA A 11 46.81 27.72 -47.31
C ALA A 11 46.03 26.46 -47.10
N LEU A 12 46.51 25.59 -46.20
CA LEU A 12 45.80 24.38 -45.71
C LEU A 12 44.87 24.83 -44.60
N SER A 13 43.60 25.04 -44.92
CA SER A 13 42.57 25.32 -43.92
C SER A 13 42.19 24.02 -43.20
N LEU A 14 42.66 23.82 -41.97
CA LEU A 14 42.15 22.76 -41.07
C LEU A 14 40.73 23.13 -40.62
N LEU A 15 39.73 22.41 -41.14
CA LEU A 15 38.39 22.41 -40.58
C LEU A 15 38.41 21.59 -39.27
N LEU A 16 38.42 22.25 -38.10
CA LEU A 16 38.12 21.65 -36.83
C LEU A 16 36.60 21.39 -36.80
N LEU A 17 36.18 20.15 -37.06
CA LEU A 17 34.83 19.66 -36.76
C LEU A 17 34.67 19.61 -35.25
N ALA A 18 34.03 20.62 -34.70
CA ALA A 18 33.54 20.60 -33.31
C ALA A 18 32.48 19.50 -33.17
N GLN A 19 32.85 18.35 -32.60
CA GLN A 19 31.89 17.32 -32.19
C GLN A 19 31.10 17.91 -31.00
N ALA A 20 29.85 18.34 -31.25
CA ALA A 20 28.91 18.65 -30.20
C ALA A 20 28.68 17.36 -29.40
N PRO A 21 28.71 17.42 -28.03
CA PRO A 21 28.34 16.25 -27.25
C PRO A 21 26.91 15.87 -27.62
N ALA A 22 26.72 14.67 -28.15
CA ALA A 22 25.41 14.08 -28.29
C ALA A 22 24.80 13.97 -26.87
N TRP A 23 23.84 14.80 -26.56
CA TRP A 23 23.01 14.62 -25.43
C TRP A 23 22.33 13.25 -25.63
N ALA A 24 22.76 12.26 -24.86
CA ALA A 24 22.09 11.00 -24.80
C ALA A 24 20.63 11.30 -24.42
N ALA A 25 19.69 11.01 -25.30
CA ALA A 25 18.27 10.98 -24.97
C ALA A 25 18.15 10.07 -23.75
N PRO A 26 17.30 10.43 -22.74
CA PRO A 26 17.07 9.52 -21.62
C PRO A 26 16.77 8.15 -22.20
N GLU A 27 17.54 7.14 -21.81
CA GLU A 27 17.23 5.75 -22.18
C GLU A 27 15.76 5.53 -21.78
N GLU A 28 14.93 5.26 -22.77
CA GLU A 28 13.52 4.98 -22.58
C GLU A 28 13.48 3.76 -21.65
N SER A 29 13.00 3.93 -20.41
CA SER A 29 13.03 2.84 -19.45
C SER A 29 12.32 1.64 -20.06
N ASP A 30 12.98 0.50 -20.06
CA ASP A 30 12.50 -0.77 -20.64
C ASP A 30 11.14 -1.24 -20.02
N CYS A 31 10.69 -0.58 -18.96
CA CYS A 31 9.43 -0.85 -18.27
C CYS A 31 8.21 -0.14 -18.89
N GLY A 32 8.37 1.04 -19.49
CA GLY A 32 7.28 1.83 -20.04
C GLY A 32 6.40 2.53 -18.99
N ILE A 33 5.13 2.80 -19.35
CA ILE A 33 4.14 3.45 -18.50
C ILE A 33 3.13 2.39 -18.02
N LEU A 34 2.88 2.32 -16.71
CA LEU A 34 1.91 1.44 -16.09
C LEU A 34 0.79 2.26 -15.43
N ARG A 35 -0.45 1.78 -15.55
CA ARG A 35 -1.66 2.39 -14.99
C ARG A 35 -1.86 1.90 -13.56
N VAL A 36 -1.75 2.81 -12.61
CA VAL A 36 -1.83 2.51 -11.18
C VAL A 36 -3.17 2.95 -10.65
N GLY A 37 -3.94 2.01 -10.11
CA GLY A 37 -5.18 2.31 -9.40
C GLY A 37 -4.92 2.57 -7.92
N LEU A 38 -5.28 3.74 -7.42
CA LEU A 38 -5.19 4.12 -6.01
C LEU A 38 -6.57 4.48 -5.46
N ARG A 39 -6.74 4.32 -4.15
CA ARG A 39 -7.91 4.81 -3.44
C ARG A 39 -7.54 6.07 -2.66
N GLU A 40 -8.41 7.06 -2.75
CA GLU A 40 -8.32 8.17 -1.81
C GLU A 40 -8.60 7.66 -0.40
N TYR A 41 -7.57 7.69 0.46
CA TYR A 41 -7.64 7.18 1.82
C TYR A 41 -6.66 7.93 2.73
N PRO A 42 -7.07 8.29 3.97
CA PRO A 42 -6.21 9.03 4.88
C PRO A 42 -4.85 8.36 5.09
N ARG A 43 -3.78 9.17 5.06
CA ARG A 43 -2.37 8.79 5.20
C ARG A 43 -1.81 7.88 4.09
N LEU A 44 -2.67 7.23 3.32
CA LEU A 44 -2.22 6.44 2.16
C LEU A 44 -2.14 7.30 0.91
N TYR A 45 -3.26 7.85 0.46
CA TYR A 45 -3.33 8.74 -0.70
C TYR A 45 -4.46 9.74 -0.48
N GLN A 46 -4.11 10.97 -0.14
CA GLN A 46 -5.08 12.02 0.20
C GLN A 46 -4.63 13.37 -0.34
N ARG A 47 -5.59 14.26 -0.53
CA ARG A 47 -5.28 15.64 -0.90
C ARG A 47 -4.89 16.44 0.33
N ASP A 48 -3.88 17.29 0.18
CA ASP A 48 -3.53 18.31 1.17
C ASP A 48 -4.41 19.56 1.03
N ALA A 49 -4.14 20.57 1.83
CA ALA A 49 -4.88 21.83 1.80
C ALA A 49 -4.73 22.61 0.48
N LYS A 50 -3.71 22.28 -0.34
CA LYS A 50 -3.48 22.89 -1.66
C LYS A 50 -4.09 22.07 -2.79
N GLY A 51 -4.69 20.92 -2.48
CA GLY A 51 -5.25 19.97 -3.45
C GLY A 51 -4.23 18.98 -4.03
N GLU A 52 -2.98 19.01 -3.57
CA GLU A 52 -1.92 18.09 -4.01
C GLU A 52 -2.04 16.75 -3.31
N TYR A 53 -1.83 15.66 -4.03
CA TYR A 53 -1.82 14.34 -3.42
C TYR A 53 -0.56 14.09 -2.60
N GLN A 54 -0.75 13.53 -1.41
CA GLN A 54 0.30 13.13 -0.48
C GLN A 54 -0.05 11.82 0.22
N GLY A 55 0.93 11.22 0.90
CA GLY A 55 0.75 10.01 1.68
C GLY A 55 1.68 8.87 1.26
N LEU A 56 1.48 7.72 1.88
CA LEU A 56 2.35 6.55 1.69
C LEU A 56 2.39 6.08 0.24
N ASP A 57 1.26 6.08 -0.47
CA ASP A 57 1.19 5.65 -1.87
C ASP A 57 2.04 6.54 -2.77
N ARG A 58 1.95 7.86 -2.59
CA ARG A 58 2.79 8.78 -3.35
C ARG A 58 4.27 8.48 -3.13
N ASP A 59 4.73 8.47 -1.88
CA ASP A 59 6.13 8.22 -1.56
C ASP A 59 6.60 6.84 -2.05
N PHE A 60 5.72 5.83 -1.94
CA PHE A 60 6.00 4.46 -2.39
C PHE A 60 6.19 4.40 -3.91
N PHE A 61 5.24 4.94 -4.69
CA PHE A 61 5.32 4.89 -6.15
C PHE A 61 6.42 5.79 -6.70
N GLU A 62 6.70 6.96 -6.11
CA GLU A 62 7.86 7.79 -6.48
C GLU A 62 9.17 7.01 -6.28
N THR A 63 9.33 6.32 -5.15
CA THR A 63 10.51 5.50 -4.86
C THR A 63 10.59 4.28 -5.78
N LEU A 64 9.46 3.62 -6.03
CA LEU A 64 9.38 2.46 -6.89
C LEU A 64 9.74 2.83 -8.34
N ALA A 65 9.29 3.99 -8.85
CA ALA A 65 9.66 4.50 -10.16
C ALA A 65 11.17 4.67 -10.31
N GLN A 66 11.79 5.32 -9.32
CA GLN A 66 13.25 5.53 -9.32
C GLN A 66 14.06 4.23 -9.36
N ARG A 67 13.52 3.16 -8.74
CA ARG A 67 14.22 1.88 -8.64
C ARG A 67 13.95 0.91 -9.76
N SER A 68 12.74 0.95 -10.31
CA SER A 68 12.33 0.04 -11.39
C SER A 68 12.54 0.62 -12.78
N GLY A 69 12.70 1.95 -12.90
CA GLY A 69 12.69 2.65 -14.16
C GLY A 69 11.29 2.74 -14.80
N CYS A 70 10.23 2.27 -14.14
CA CYS A 70 8.86 2.38 -14.62
C CYS A 70 8.31 3.80 -14.44
N ARG A 71 7.33 4.17 -15.23
CA ARG A 71 6.56 5.40 -15.10
C ARG A 71 5.11 5.07 -14.78
N TRP A 72 4.41 5.99 -14.14
CA TRP A 72 3.03 5.75 -13.68
C TRP A 72 2.04 6.71 -14.31
N GLU A 73 0.87 6.19 -14.64
CA GLU A 73 -0.37 6.94 -14.83
C GLU A 73 -1.29 6.59 -13.67
N ILE A 74 -1.58 7.57 -12.79
CA ILE A 74 -2.35 7.34 -11.57
C ILE A 74 -3.83 7.54 -11.84
N HIS A 75 -4.63 6.55 -11.48
CA HIS A 75 -6.09 6.56 -11.53
C HIS A 75 -6.65 6.44 -10.11
N VAL A 76 -7.44 7.42 -9.67
CA VAL A 76 -8.11 7.37 -8.37
C VAL A 76 -9.46 6.69 -8.52
N GLU A 77 -9.63 5.55 -7.88
CA GLU A 77 -10.78 4.68 -8.09
C GLU A 77 -11.38 4.14 -6.78
N SER A 78 -12.65 3.76 -6.83
CA SER A 78 -13.27 3.00 -5.74
C SER A 78 -12.73 1.56 -5.70
N GLN A 79 -12.78 0.92 -4.52
CA GLN A 79 -12.28 -0.45 -4.38
C GLN A 79 -12.90 -1.47 -5.36
N PRO A 80 -14.21 -1.45 -5.65
CA PRO A 80 -14.78 -2.35 -6.67
C PRO A 80 -14.18 -2.10 -8.07
N ARG A 81 -13.99 -0.83 -8.45
CA ARG A 81 -13.42 -0.46 -9.75
C ARG A 81 -11.95 -0.84 -9.87
N LEU A 82 -11.16 -0.73 -8.78
CA LEU A 82 -9.79 -1.22 -8.76
C LEU A 82 -9.70 -2.70 -9.13
N TRP A 83 -10.53 -3.54 -8.48
CA TRP A 83 -10.55 -4.97 -8.77
C TRP A 83 -11.05 -5.29 -10.17
N GLN A 84 -12.07 -4.57 -10.65
CA GLN A 84 -12.55 -4.70 -12.02
C GLN A 84 -11.45 -4.32 -13.02
N GLY A 85 -10.77 -3.21 -12.80
CA GLY A 85 -9.68 -2.72 -13.65
C GLY A 85 -8.50 -3.67 -13.71
N LEU A 86 -8.05 -4.19 -12.56
CA LEU A 86 -6.96 -5.18 -12.49
C LEU A 86 -7.33 -6.49 -13.22
N ARG A 87 -8.55 -6.99 -13.03
CA ARG A 87 -9.04 -8.19 -13.70
C ARG A 87 -9.15 -8.02 -15.20
N GLY A 88 -9.65 -6.87 -15.64
CA GLY A 88 -9.88 -6.56 -17.06
C GLY A 88 -8.68 -5.95 -17.79
N GLY A 89 -7.55 -5.72 -17.09
CA GLY A 89 -6.35 -5.12 -17.69
C GLY A 89 -6.47 -3.62 -18.01
N GLN A 90 -7.48 -2.93 -17.47
CA GLN A 90 -7.57 -1.47 -17.53
C GLN A 90 -6.64 -0.79 -16.52
N LEU A 91 -6.31 -1.49 -15.44
CA LEU A 91 -5.29 -1.12 -14.47
C LEU A 91 -4.21 -2.20 -14.43
N ASP A 92 -2.98 -1.77 -14.23
CA ASP A 92 -1.82 -2.64 -14.19
C ASP A 92 -1.43 -2.96 -12.75
N LEU A 93 -1.54 -1.99 -11.85
CA LEU A 93 -1.10 -2.08 -10.47
C LEU A 93 -2.15 -1.52 -9.49
N ALA A 94 -2.15 -2.04 -8.26
CA ALA A 94 -2.78 -1.39 -7.09
C ALA A 94 -2.01 -1.74 -5.81
N SER A 95 -1.87 -0.77 -4.89
CA SER A 95 -1.13 -0.95 -3.63
C SER A 95 -2.01 -1.36 -2.47
N TRP A 96 -1.39 -1.91 -1.42
CA TRP A 96 -1.95 -2.27 -0.11
C TRP A 96 -3.22 -3.12 -0.18
N VAL A 97 -3.35 -3.92 -1.24
CA VAL A 97 -4.50 -4.80 -1.42
C VAL A 97 -4.32 -6.12 -0.69
N ILE A 98 -5.45 -6.68 -0.25
CA ILE A 98 -5.53 -8.05 0.25
C ILE A 98 -6.36 -8.83 -0.77
N PRO A 99 -5.76 -9.71 -1.56
CA PRO A 99 -6.51 -10.56 -2.45
C PRO A 99 -7.23 -11.65 -1.65
N ASN A 100 -8.45 -11.95 -2.04
CA ASN A 100 -9.09 -13.21 -1.69
C ASN A 100 -8.77 -14.28 -2.75
N GLU A 101 -9.26 -15.50 -2.58
CA GLU A 101 -8.99 -16.61 -3.46
C GLU A 101 -9.40 -16.36 -4.93
N GLU A 102 -10.54 -15.69 -5.15
CA GLU A 102 -10.99 -15.28 -6.49
C GLU A 102 -10.06 -14.23 -7.10
N ARG A 103 -9.72 -13.20 -6.36
CA ARG A 103 -8.88 -12.08 -6.82
C ARG A 103 -7.45 -12.51 -7.11
N ALA A 104 -6.90 -13.45 -6.32
CA ALA A 104 -5.56 -14.00 -6.50
C ALA A 104 -5.38 -14.70 -7.87
N ARG A 105 -6.48 -15.11 -8.52
CA ARG A 105 -6.42 -15.68 -9.88
C ARG A 105 -6.08 -14.64 -10.95
N HIS A 106 -6.34 -13.38 -10.68
CA HIS A 106 -6.19 -12.28 -11.65
C HIS A 106 -4.96 -11.40 -11.43
N VAL A 107 -4.32 -11.52 -10.27
CA VAL A 107 -3.13 -10.72 -9.92
C VAL A 107 -2.00 -11.58 -9.39
N ASN A 108 -0.77 -11.10 -9.58
CA ASN A 108 0.38 -11.50 -8.78
C ASN A 108 0.49 -10.50 -7.62
N LEU A 109 0.67 -10.98 -6.40
CA LEU A 109 0.88 -10.13 -5.24
C LEU A 109 2.36 -10.10 -4.87
N ILE A 110 2.94 -8.91 -4.80
CA ILE A 110 4.23 -8.71 -4.13
C ILE A 110 3.92 -8.28 -2.69
N PRO A 111 4.21 -9.13 -1.68
CA PRO A 111 3.90 -8.82 -0.30
C PRO A 111 4.71 -7.61 0.20
N LEU A 112 4.05 -6.67 0.85
CA LEU A 112 4.66 -5.48 1.47
C LEU A 112 4.50 -5.50 2.98
N LEU A 113 3.31 -5.83 3.47
CA LEU A 113 2.96 -5.88 4.88
C LEU A 113 2.29 -7.22 5.21
N ALA A 114 2.66 -7.77 6.36
CA ALA A 114 1.92 -8.85 6.99
C ALA A 114 1.02 -8.22 8.07
N VAL A 115 -0.28 -8.39 7.94
CA VAL A 115 -1.27 -7.74 8.79
C VAL A 115 -2.26 -8.73 9.34
N ARG A 116 -2.84 -8.38 10.47
CA ARG A 116 -3.95 -9.09 11.08
C ARG A 116 -4.95 -8.10 11.66
N PRO A 117 -6.21 -8.49 11.85
CA PRO A 117 -7.16 -7.68 12.58
C PRO A 117 -6.71 -7.50 14.03
N LEU A 118 -7.00 -6.35 14.61
CA LEU A 118 -6.74 -6.05 16.00
C LEU A 118 -8.05 -5.81 16.73
N ALA A 119 -8.10 -6.24 17.98
CA ALA A 119 -9.14 -5.85 18.91
C ALA A 119 -8.91 -4.40 19.34
N VAL A 120 -9.93 -3.56 19.22
CA VAL A 120 -9.88 -2.17 19.65
C VAL A 120 -10.90 -1.95 20.75
N THR A 121 -10.41 -1.56 21.91
CA THR A 121 -11.20 -1.30 23.11
C THR A 121 -10.92 0.10 23.64
N TRP A 122 -11.74 0.58 24.56
CA TRP A 122 -11.55 1.89 25.18
C TRP A 122 -10.41 1.85 26.21
N ARG A 123 -9.56 2.89 26.20
CA ARG A 123 -8.37 2.97 27.08
C ARG A 123 -8.72 3.30 28.52
N ASP A 124 -9.85 3.97 28.76
CA ASP A 124 -10.36 4.27 30.10
C ASP A 124 -10.95 3.03 30.81
N GLY A 125 -11.16 1.94 30.07
CA GLY A 125 -11.46 0.62 30.63
C GLY A 125 -10.21 -0.23 30.90
N PRO A 126 -10.38 -1.41 31.51
CA PRO A 126 -9.27 -2.35 31.73
C PRO A 126 -8.66 -2.82 30.40
N ALA A 127 -7.39 -3.19 30.43
CA ALA A 127 -6.77 -3.93 29.33
C ALA A 127 -7.24 -5.38 29.40
N LEU A 128 -8.14 -5.75 28.50
CA LEU A 128 -8.77 -7.07 28.49
C LEU A 128 -8.06 -7.99 27.47
N THR A 129 -7.91 -9.23 27.86
CA THR A 129 -7.76 -10.37 26.97
C THR A 129 -9.12 -10.75 26.40
N GLU A 130 -9.15 -11.57 25.35
CA GLU A 130 -10.40 -12.12 24.81
C GLU A 130 -11.21 -12.88 25.87
N ALA A 131 -10.53 -13.71 26.67
CA ALA A 131 -11.18 -14.49 27.73
C ALA A 131 -11.86 -13.60 28.78
N GLU A 132 -11.20 -12.51 29.21
CA GLU A 132 -11.76 -11.54 30.16
C GLU A 132 -12.91 -10.76 29.52
N PHE A 133 -12.84 -10.40 28.26
CA PHE A 133 -13.95 -9.77 27.53
C PHE A 133 -15.18 -10.66 27.44
N LEU A 134 -14.99 -11.96 27.18
CA LEU A 134 -16.09 -12.95 27.17
C LEU A 134 -16.69 -13.15 28.53
N ALA A 135 -15.87 -13.19 29.58
CA ALA A 135 -16.29 -13.44 30.96
C ALA A 135 -17.11 -12.29 31.57
N ASP A 136 -16.90 -11.05 31.15
CA ASP A 136 -17.62 -9.87 31.68
C ASP A 136 -19.16 -9.98 31.55
N GLY A 137 -19.64 -10.62 30.49
CA GLY A 137 -21.08 -10.86 30.24
C GLY A 137 -21.88 -9.62 29.81
N LYS A 138 -21.37 -8.40 30.04
CA LYS A 138 -22.05 -7.12 29.71
C LYS A 138 -21.42 -6.43 28.48
N LEU A 139 -20.14 -6.68 28.23
CA LEU A 139 -19.43 -6.06 27.15
C LEU A 139 -19.95 -6.57 25.80
N THR A 140 -20.17 -5.65 24.89
CA THR A 140 -20.73 -5.91 23.57
C THR A 140 -19.71 -5.57 22.49
N ALA A 141 -19.82 -6.22 21.35
CA ALA A 141 -18.94 -5.99 20.19
C ALA A 141 -19.73 -5.57 18.98
N VAL A 142 -19.04 -4.85 18.09
CA VAL A 142 -19.54 -4.54 16.75
C VAL A 142 -18.60 -5.13 15.69
N ARG A 143 -19.19 -5.69 14.62
CA ARG A 143 -18.45 -6.15 13.44
C ARG A 143 -19.08 -5.62 12.14
N ILE A 144 -18.33 -5.69 11.06
CA ILE A 144 -18.86 -5.46 9.72
C ILE A 144 -19.41 -6.78 9.20
N ARG A 145 -20.65 -6.72 8.69
CA ARG A 145 -21.34 -7.89 8.13
C ARG A 145 -20.52 -8.51 6.99
N GLN A 146 -20.47 -9.84 6.94
CA GLN A 146 -19.77 -10.61 5.91
C GLN A 146 -18.25 -10.35 5.82
N SER A 147 -17.66 -9.62 6.76
CA SER A 147 -16.20 -9.52 6.85
C SER A 147 -15.62 -10.71 7.59
N LEU A 148 -14.50 -11.21 7.10
CA LEU A 148 -13.73 -12.27 7.73
C LEU A 148 -12.55 -11.66 8.49
N TYR A 149 -12.36 -12.08 9.73
CA TYR A 149 -11.31 -11.59 10.60
C TYR A 149 -10.33 -12.70 11.01
N GLY A 150 -10.52 -13.89 10.46
CA GLY A 150 -9.76 -15.08 10.79
C GLY A 150 -10.40 -15.93 11.88
N PRO A 151 -9.96 -17.21 12.00
CA PRO A 151 -10.66 -18.21 12.82
C PRO A 151 -10.90 -17.79 14.27
N GLY A 152 -9.94 -17.12 14.91
CA GLY A 152 -10.07 -16.68 16.30
C GLY A 152 -11.18 -15.65 16.49
N TYR A 153 -11.11 -14.52 15.80
CA TYR A 153 -12.14 -13.49 15.90
C TYR A 153 -13.49 -13.93 15.34
N ASP A 154 -13.52 -14.77 14.32
CA ASP A 154 -14.78 -15.31 13.82
C ASP A 154 -15.45 -16.21 14.84
N ALA A 155 -14.71 -17.03 15.61
CA ALA A 155 -15.21 -17.82 16.72
C ALA A 155 -15.70 -16.93 17.88
N LEU A 156 -14.97 -15.89 18.26
CA LEU A 156 -15.39 -14.89 19.23
C LEU A 156 -16.75 -14.29 18.85
N PHE A 157 -16.92 -13.86 17.62
CA PHE A 157 -18.15 -13.26 17.15
C PHE A 157 -19.34 -14.23 17.16
N GLU A 158 -19.12 -15.51 16.87
CA GLU A 158 -20.19 -16.52 17.00
C GLU A 158 -20.62 -16.70 18.46
N GLN A 159 -19.68 -16.72 19.40
CA GLN A 159 -20.01 -16.79 20.83
C GLN A 159 -20.80 -15.57 21.28
N LEU A 160 -20.35 -14.36 20.92
CA LEU A 160 -21.03 -13.12 21.24
C LEU A 160 -22.41 -13.01 20.60
N ARG A 161 -22.58 -13.54 19.38
CA ARG A 161 -23.88 -13.62 18.71
C ARG A 161 -24.84 -14.53 19.49
N GLY A 162 -24.39 -15.70 19.89
CA GLY A 162 -25.18 -16.65 20.71
C GLY A 162 -25.62 -16.05 22.06
N GLN A 163 -24.86 -15.09 22.60
CA GLN A 163 -25.15 -14.38 23.83
C GLN A 163 -25.96 -13.08 23.64
N GLY A 164 -26.33 -12.70 22.43
CA GLY A 164 -26.98 -11.43 22.12
C GLY A 164 -26.10 -10.19 22.30
N ARG A 165 -24.77 -10.35 22.32
CA ARG A 165 -23.77 -9.32 22.59
C ARG A 165 -23.05 -8.80 21.34
N LEU A 166 -23.48 -9.19 20.14
CA LEU A 166 -22.90 -8.79 18.86
C LEU A 166 -23.86 -7.91 18.07
N SER A 167 -23.37 -6.77 17.60
CA SER A 167 -24.02 -5.93 16.59
C SER A 167 -23.32 -6.03 15.27
N GLU A 168 -24.07 -6.13 14.17
CA GLU A 168 -23.53 -6.22 12.82
C GLU A 168 -23.93 -5.00 11.98
N MET A 169 -22.94 -4.31 11.44
CA MET A 169 -23.12 -3.11 10.60
C MET A 169 -22.79 -3.40 9.14
N ALA A 170 -23.32 -2.56 8.24
CA ALA A 170 -23.12 -2.73 6.80
C ALA A 170 -21.68 -2.47 6.37
N ASP A 171 -21.02 -1.52 7.01
CA ASP A 171 -19.67 -1.04 6.67
C ASP A 171 -18.89 -0.60 7.91
N PHE A 172 -17.61 -0.27 7.68
CA PHE A 172 -16.71 0.16 8.74
C PHE A 172 -17.15 1.49 9.37
N ASP A 173 -17.61 2.45 8.58
CA ASP A 173 -18.01 3.77 9.08
C ASP A 173 -19.22 3.66 10.01
N ALA A 174 -20.18 2.81 9.67
CA ALA A 174 -21.32 2.53 10.54
C ALA A 174 -20.88 1.85 11.85
N ALA A 175 -19.99 0.86 11.77
CA ALA A 175 -19.45 0.17 12.94
C ALA A 175 -18.64 1.14 13.83
N LEU A 176 -17.80 1.97 13.22
CA LEU A 176 -17.01 2.96 13.94
C LEU A 176 -17.87 4.03 14.62
N ARG A 177 -18.94 4.52 13.97
CA ARG A 177 -19.89 5.46 14.60
C ARG A 177 -20.53 4.88 15.86
N VAL A 178 -20.97 3.62 15.81
CA VAL A 178 -21.58 2.94 16.95
C VAL A 178 -20.56 2.71 18.08
N PHE A 179 -19.35 2.32 17.74
CA PHE A 179 -18.24 2.20 18.68
C PHE A 179 -17.89 3.55 19.32
N THR A 180 -17.69 4.59 18.51
CA THR A 180 -17.33 5.95 18.99
C THR A 180 -18.42 6.56 19.87
N ALA A 181 -19.69 6.21 19.63
CA ALA A 181 -20.80 6.60 20.51
C ALA A 181 -20.82 5.85 21.87
N ARG A 182 -19.78 5.07 22.17
CA ARG A 182 -19.64 4.28 23.43
C ARG A 182 -20.76 3.25 23.64
N ARG A 183 -21.43 2.83 22.56
CA ARG A 183 -22.48 1.82 22.64
C ARG A 183 -21.94 0.39 22.62
N MET A 184 -20.67 0.25 22.18
CA MET A 184 -19.96 -1.03 22.08
C MET A 184 -18.61 -0.94 22.76
N GLY A 185 -18.18 -2.03 23.39
CA GLY A 185 -16.89 -2.14 24.08
C GLY A 185 -15.75 -2.61 23.17
N LEU A 186 -16.09 -3.24 22.05
CA LEU A 186 -15.11 -3.83 21.14
C LEU A 186 -15.49 -3.56 19.66
N ILE A 187 -14.51 -3.15 18.88
CA ILE A 187 -14.53 -3.25 17.42
C ILE A 187 -13.27 -3.99 16.96
N VAL A 188 -13.40 -4.89 16.00
CA VAL A 188 -12.26 -5.58 15.38
C VAL A 188 -12.13 -5.11 13.96
N ALA A 189 -10.95 -4.66 13.59
CA ALA A 189 -10.66 -4.27 12.21
C ALA A 189 -9.15 -4.32 11.90
N TYR A 190 -8.82 -4.25 10.62
CA TYR A 190 -7.44 -4.09 10.20
C TYR A 190 -6.90 -2.70 10.56
N PRO A 191 -5.62 -2.57 10.90
CA PRO A 191 -5.03 -1.32 11.37
C PRO A 191 -5.29 -0.10 10.48
N TRP A 192 -5.20 -0.27 9.17
CA TRP A 192 -5.45 0.84 8.22
C TRP A 192 -6.89 1.38 8.25
N SER A 193 -7.87 0.62 8.72
CA SER A 193 -9.24 1.10 8.85
C SER A 193 -9.36 2.32 9.77
N PHE A 194 -8.38 2.51 10.67
CA PHE A 194 -8.37 3.60 11.63
C PHE A 194 -7.48 4.79 11.23
N LEU A 195 -6.81 4.76 10.08
CA LEU A 195 -5.86 5.81 9.68
C LEU A 195 -6.50 7.19 9.49
N GLY A 196 -7.79 7.24 9.23
CA GLY A 196 -8.55 8.49 9.15
C GLY A 196 -8.94 9.10 10.49
N GLN A 197 -8.68 8.41 11.61
CA GLN A 197 -9.04 8.91 12.91
C GLN A 197 -8.04 9.96 13.42
N SER A 198 -8.53 10.94 14.18
CA SER A 198 -7.69 11.96 14.80
C SER A 198 -6.75 11.36 15.85
N GLU A 199 -5.64 12.04 16.13
CA GLU A 199 -4.72 11.64 17.20
C GLU A 199 -5.43 11.59 18.56
N SER A 200 -6.34 12.53 18.82
CA SER A 200 -7.13 12.55 20.05
C SER A 200 -8.06 11.34 20.19
N TRP A 201 -8.62 10.84 19.07
CA TRP A 201 -9.40 9.61 19.08
C TRP A 201 -8.49 8.40 19.29
N MET A 202 -7.37 8.32 18.58
CA MET A 202 -6.37 7.25 18.72
C MET A 202 -5.85 7.12 20.15
N ALA A 203 -5.68 8.24 20.85
CA ALA A 203 -5.27 8.27 22.24
C ALA A 203 -6.32 7.69 23.21
N GLN A 204 -7.60 7.63 22.84
CA GLN A 204 -8.68 7.11 23.68
C GLN A 204 -8.89 5.60 23.56
N VAL A 205 -8.28 4.95 22.58
CA VAL A 205 -8.46 3.52 22.31
C VAL A 205 -7.16 2.75 22.53
N ARG A 206 -7.32 1.46 22.79
CA ARG A 206 -6.23 0.49 22.90
C ARG A 206 -6.35 -0.52 21.77
N PHE A 207 -5.27 -0.71 21.04
CA PHE A 207 -5.13 -1.77 20.05
C PHE A 207 -4.49 -2.98 20.72
N SER A 208 -5.11 -4.13 20.63
CA SER A 208 -4.63 -5.37 21.23
C SER A 208 -4.64 -6.49 20.19
N ASP A 209 -3.54 -7.20 20.10
CA ASP A 209 -3.45 -8.41 19.30
C ASP A 209 -3.86 -9.61 20.17
N TRP A 210 -5.12 -10.01 20.09
CA TRP A 210 -5.62 -11.13 20.88
C TRP A 210 -5.26 -12.50 20.29
N HIS A 211 -4.84 -12.52 19.02
CA HIS A 211 -4.46 -13.75 18.30
C HIS A 211 -3.05 -13.62 17.68
N PRO A 212 -1.99 -13.43 18.48
CA PRO A 212 -0.64 -13.19 17.98
C PRO A 212 -0.09 -14.36 17.15
N ASP A 213 -0.55 -15.57 17.40
CA ASP A 213 -0.16 -16.78 16.69
C ASP A 213 -1.01 -17.06 15.44
N ALA A 214 -2.06 -16.26 15.21
CA ALA A 214 -2.89 -16.41 14.02
C ALA A 214 -2.11 -16.03 12.76
N SER A 215 -2.44 -16.70 11.66
CA SER A 215 -1.88 -16.39 10.35
C SER A 215 -2.12 -14.93 9.98
N THR A 216 -1.07 -14.25 9.55
CA THR A 216 -1.20 -12.90 8.99
C THR A 216 -1.73 -12.97 7.57
N VAL A 217 -2.47 -11.93 7.19
CA VAL A 217 -2.87 -11.73 5.80
C VAL A 217 -1.83 -10.85 5.12
N GLN A 218 -1.37 -11.26 3.94
CA GLN A 218 -0.44 -10.46 3.17
C GLN A 218 -1.19 -9.33 2.47
N SER A 219 -0.75 -8.11 2.71
CA SER A 219 -1.14 -6.93 1.95
C SER A 219 0.04 -6.48 1.10
N GLY A 220 -0.21 -6.09 -0.14
CA GLY A 220 0.90 -5.80 -1.03
C GLY A 220 0.54 -5.04 -2.29
N LEU A 221 1.51 -5.02 -3.20
CA LEU A 221 1.36 -4.52 -4.56
C LEU A 221 0.75 -5.63 -5.41
N ALA A 222 -0.47 -5.42 -5.89
CA ALA A 222 -1.10 -6.29 -6.87
C ALA A 222 -0.66 -5.90 -8.27
N ILE A 223 -0.26 -6.88 -9.06
CA ILE A 223 0.16 -6.75 -10.46
C ILE A 223 -0.84 -7.54 -11.30
N SER A 224 -1.51 -6.87 -12.23
CA SER A 224 -2.46 -7.51 -13.15
C SER A 224 -1.78 -8.57 -14.03
N ARG A 225 -2.33 -9.79 -14.03
CA ARG A 225 -1.84 -10.87 -14.92
C ARG A 225 -2.24 -10.67 -16.38
N SER A 226 -3.24 -9.82 -16.63
CA SER A 226 -3.80 -9.62 -17.97
C SER A 226 -3.09 -8.54 -18.78
N SER A 227 -2.37 -7.61 -18.11
CA SER A 227 -1.79 -6.45 -18.80
C SER A 227 -0.31 -6.20 -18.52
N VAL A 228 0.24 -6.78 -17.46
CA VAL A 228 1.67 -6.59 -17.10
C VAL A 228 2.48 -7.78 -17.60
N SER A 229 3.53 -7.50 -18.38
CA SER A 229 4.44 -8.53 -18.87
C SER A 229 5.29 -9.15 -17.75
N ALA A 230 5.82 -10.35 -17.99
CA ALA A 230 6.70 -11.01 -17.02
C ALA A 230 7.98 -10.19 -16.75
N HIS A 231 8.48 -9.47 -17.76
CA HIS A 231 9.63 -8.58 -17.60
C HIS A 231 9.32 -7.40 -16.67
N GLN A 232 8.21 -6.69 -16.90
CA GLN A 232 7.76 -5.60 -16.04
C GLN A 232 7.50 -6.07 -14.61
N ALA A 233 6.83 -7.20 -14.44
CA ALA A 233 6.58 -7.79 -13.13
C ALA A 233 7.90 -8.09 -12.38
N LYS A 234 8.92 -8.60 -13.09
CA LYS A 234 10.24 -8.87 -12.53
C LYS A 234 10.95 -7.58 -12.08
N LEU A 235 10.91 -6.52 -12.90
CA LEU A 235 11.49 -5.22 -12.53
C LEU A 235 10.86 -4.66 -11.25
N LEU A 236 9.53 -4.74 -11.13
CA LEU A 236 8.80 -4.31 -9.94
C LEU A 236 9.14 -5.15 -8.72
N GLU A 237 9.21 -6.47 -8.87
CA GLU A 237 9.56 -7.39 -7.79
C GLU A 237 10.98 -7.12 -7.27
N ASP A 238 11.96 -6.98 -8.16
CA ASP A 238 13.34 -6.72 -7.80
C ASP A 238 13.48 -5.36 -7.09
N ALA A 239 12.78 -4.33 -7.57
CA ALA A 239 12.75 -3.01 -6.94
C ALA A 239 12.15 -3.06 -5.53
N VAL A 240 11.00 -3.73 -5.36
CA VAL A 240 10.38 -3.90 -4.03
C VAL A 240 11.29 -4.70 -3.10
N ARG A 241 11.88 -5.79 -3.58
CA ARG A 241 12.83 -6.60 -2.80
C ARG A 241 14.03 -5.77 -2.33
N ALA A 242 14.57 -4.91 -3.22
CA ALA A 242 15.65 -3.99 -2.84
C ALA A 242 15.21 -3.00 -1.75
N MET A 243 13.98 -2.45 -1.86
CA MET A 243 13.41 -1.56 -0.84
C MET A 243 13.18 -2.25 0.51
N GLN A 244 12.82 -3.52 0.49
CA GLN A 244 12.70 -4.35 1.71
C GLN A 244 14.07 -4.57 2.34
N LYS A 245 15.06 -4.97 1.53
CA LYS A 245 16.42 -5.33 1.99
C LYS A 245 17.18 -4.15 2.60
N ASP A 246 17.08 -2.96 2.01
CA ASP A 246 17.81 -1.78 2.48
C ASP A 246 17.02 -0.94 3.51
N GLY A 247 15.84 -1.40 3.93
CA GLY A 247 14.98 -0.74 4.90
C GLY A 247 14.22 0.48 4.37
N THR A 248 14.26 0.74 3.07
CA THR A 248 13.52 1.86 2.47
C THR A 248 12.02 1.71 2.66
N LEU A 249 11.47 0.50 2.44
CA LEU A 249 10.04 0.23 2.68
C LEU A 249 9.67 0.48 4.14
N ALA A 250 10.51 0.06 5.09
CA ALA A 250 10.29 0.29 6.53
C ALA A 250 10.22 1.78 6.87
N ARG A 251 11.14 2.57 6.32
CA ARG A 251 11.16 4.04 6.52
C ARG A 251 9.95 4.72 5.91
N LEU A 252 9.53 4.32 4.71
CA LEU A 252 8.32 4.86 4.07
C LEU A 252 7.08 4.54 4.90
N VAL A 253 6.89 3.28 5.26
CA VAL A 253 5.75 2.85 6.08
C VAL A 253 5.74 3.58 7.43
N GLY A 254 6.87 3.59 8.15
CA GLY A 254 6.97 4.22 9.48
C GLY A 254 6.77 5.73 9.49
N ARG A 255 6.92 6.40 8.34
CA ARG A 255 6.62 7.83 8.21
C ARG A 255 5.12 8.12 8.21
N HIS A 256 4.31 7.20 7.72
CA HIS A 256 2.87 7.39 7.50
C HIS A 256 1.99 6.54 8.42
N LEU A 257 2.47 5.37 8.86
CA LEU A 257 1.71 4.42 9.66
C LEU A 257 2.37 4.17 11.01
N PRO A 258 1.60 4.08 12.11
CA PRO A 258 2.11 3.62 13.40
C PRO A 258 2.67 2.19 13.25
N LEU A 259 3.97 2.01 13.51
CA LEU A 259 4.65 0.71 13.32
C LEU A 259 4.16 -0.38 14.27
N GLU A 260 3.58 -0.01 15.43
CA GLU A 260 2.93 -0.94 16.34
C GLU A 260 1.67 -1.61 15.75
N MET A 261 1.09 -1.00 14.71
CA MET A 261 -0.13 -1.49 14.04
C MET A 261 0.17 -2.39 12.84
N VAL A 262 1.41 -2.42 12.35
CA VAL A 262 1.76 -3.14 11.13
C VAL A 262 3.08 -3.90 11.30
N LYS A 263 3.17 -5.08 10.70
CA LYS A 263 4.43 -5.82 10.57
C LYS A 263 4.86 -5.81 9.10
N LEU A 264 6.09 -5.39 8.87
CA LEU A 264 6.67 -5.45 7.53
C LEU A 264 6.90 -6.90 7.12
N THR A 265 6.58 -7.22 5.88
CA THR A 265 6.98 -8.51 5.31
C THR A 265 8.48 -8.43 5.01
N PRO A 266 9.30 -9.34 5.57
CA PRO A 266 10.71 -9.41 5.21
C PRO A 266 10.85 -9.75 3.72
N ALA A 267 11.96 -9.32 3.11
CA ALA A 267 12.29 -9.77 1.78
C ALA A 267 12.34 -11.31 1.76
N ALA A 268 11.70 -11.93 0.78
CA ALA A 268 11.78 -13.37 0.63
C ALA A 268 13.28 -13.78 0.56
N SER A 269 13.71 -14.67 1.44
CA SER A 269 14.99 -15.34 1.30
C SER A 269 14.97 -16.19 0.02
N ASN A 270 15.95 -16.02 -0.84
CA ASN A 270 16.16 -16.86 -2.01
C ASN A 270 16.43 -18.30 -1.60
#